data_3907d9b736dce483492bf6a90b23ac8a
#
_entry.id   3907d9b736dce483492bf6a90b23ac8a
#
_cell.length_a   1.000
_cell.length_b   1.000
_cell.length_c   1.000
_cell.angle_alpha   90.00
_cell.angle_beta   90.00
_cell.angle_gamma   90.00
#
_symmetry.space_group_name_H-M   'P 1'
#
loop_
_entity.id
_entity.type
_entity.pdbx_description
1 polymer ?
#
loop_
_entity_poly.entity_id
_entity_poly.type
_entity_poly.pdbx_seq_one_letter_code
_entity_poly.pdbx_strand_id
1 'polypeptide(L)'
;LGVGLQGYSQAEVALQNATVYSKDRLQGRNFLGKNNQEGSADPIIVHPDIRRSLMDQKSFVEGARAFTFWGAQLIDETSRSDGNSTNGLISLLTPVIKGFLTDKGFEMTVQAQQIFGGHGYIEEWGMSQYVRDARIAMIYEGANGIQALDLVGRKLPQDNGKYILEFFALLAKFIKENENQDGNFQLDFLKP
;
A
#
# COMPACT_ATOMS: atom_id res chain seq x y z
N LEU A 1 14.40 2.92 1.59
CA LEU A 1 13.50 1.84 1.96
C LEU A 1 12.77 2.11 3.29
N GLY A 2 13.50 2.47 4.36
CA GLY A 2 12.95 2.65 5.71
C GLY A 2 11.76 3.61 5.81
N VAL A 3 11.79 4.74 5.10
CA VAL A 3 10.66 5.70 5.10
C VAL A 3 9.43 5.14 4.36
N GLY A 4 9.62 4.40 3.26
CA GLY A 4 8.52 3.68 2.61
C GLY A 4 7.88 2.66 3.54
N LEU A 5 8.71 1.95 4.32
CA LEU A 5 8.25 1.01 5.35
C LEU A 5 7.37 1.67 6.41
N GLN A 6 7.67 2.91 6.83
CA GLN A 6 6.84 3.65 7.78
C GLN A 6 5.43 3.91 7.22
N GLY A 7 5.33 4.33 5.94
CA GLY A 7 4.03 4.58 5.30
C GLY A 7 3.12 3.36 5.34
N TYR A 8 3.62 2.21 4.90
CA TYR A 8 2.82 0.99 4.90
C TYR A 8 2.54 0.46 6.31
N SER A 9 3.49 0.57 7.25
CA SER A 9 3.29 0.07 8.62
C SER A 9 2.20 0.83 9.37
N GLN A 10 2.10 2.15 9.18
CA GLN A 10 1.00 2.96 9.73
C GLN A 10 -0.35 2.55 9.13
N ALA A 11 -0.38 2.27 7.81
CA ALA A 11 -1.59 1.77 7.16
C ALA A 11 -2.01 0.38 7.68
N GLU A 12 -1.04 -0.51 7.90
CA GLU A 12 -1.27 -1.87 8.42
C GLU A 12 -1.93 -1.83 9.80
N VAL A 13 -1.33 -1.10 10.75
CA VAL A 13 -1.88 -1.04 12.11
C VAL A 13 -3.24 -0.33 12.13
N ALA A 14 -3.44 0.70 11.32
CA ALA A 14 -4.72 1.38 11.19
C ALA A 14 -5.81 0.45 10.62
N LEU A 15 -5.50 -0.35 9.58
CA LEU A 15 -6.38 -1.37 9.02
C LEU A 15 -6.79 -2.42 10.06
N GLN A 16 -5.83 -2.92 10.85
CA GLN A 16 -6.11 -3.92 11.89
C GLN A 16 -7.12 -3.37 12.90
N ASN A 17 -6.91 -2.16 13.40
CA ASN A 17 -7.83 -1.50 14.33
C ASN A 17 -9.21 -1.26 13.69
N ALA A 18 -9.27 -0.74 12.46
CA ALA A 18 -10.52 -0.51 11.75
C ALA A 18 -11.30 -1.81 11.50
N THR A 19 -10.59 -2.91 11.23
CA THR A 19 -11.21 -4.23 11.04
C THR A 19 -11.87 -4.73 12.32
N VAL A 20 -11.18 -4.63 13.46
CA VAL A 20 -11.75 -5.03 14.76
C VAL A 20 -12.96 -4.14 15.09
N TYR A 21 -12.78 -2.82 15.04
CA TYR A 21 -13.86 -1.86 15.33
C TYR A 21 -15.10 -2.11 14.46
N SER A 22 -14.94 -2.38 13.17
CA SER A 22 -16.05 -2.58 12.24
C SER A 22 -16.87 -3.86 12.51
N LYS A 23 -16.26 -4.86 13.15
CA LYS A 23 -16.95 -6.09 13.60
C LYS A 23 -17.75 -5.88 14.88
N ASP A 24 -17.26 -5.01 15.75
CA ASP A 24 -17.85 -4.80 17.09
C ASP A 24 -18.88 -3.66 17.10
N ARG A 25 -18.67 -2.63 16.28
CA ARG A 25 -19.55 -1.46 16.23
C ARG A 25 -20.87 -1.82 15.55
N LEU A 26 -21.98 -1.67 16.27
CA LEU A 26 -23.33 -1.87 15.76
C LEU A 26 -23.92 -0.54 15.32
N GLN A 27 -24.36 -0.43 14.06
CA GLN A 27 -25.07 0.74 13.53
C GLN A 27 -25.76 0.43 12.20
N GLY A 28 -27.01 0.85 12.07
CA GLY A 28 -27.78 0.63 10.84
C GLY A 28 -28.16 -0.83 10.62
N ARG A 29 -28.68 -1.12 9.42
CA ARG A 29 -29.07 -2.46 8.98
C ARG A 29 -28.51 -2.74 7.59
N ASN A 30 -28.13 -3.99 7.36
CA ASN A 30 -27.72 -4.43 6.03
C ASN A 30 -28.90 -4.36 5.05
N PHE A 31 -28.65 -3.86 3.83
CA PHE A 31 -29.67 -3.78 2.77
C PHE A 31 -30.22 -5.14 2.33
N LEU A 32 -29.44 -6.20 2.49
CA LEU A 32 -29.81 -7.56 2.10
C LEU A 32 -30.56 -8.34 3.20
N GLY A 33 -30.85 -7.70 4.32
CA GLY A 33 -31.51 -8.31 5.46
C GLY A 33 -30.67 -8.25 6.75
N LYS A 34 -31.31 -8.57 7.88
CA LYS A 34 -30.68 -8.53 9.19
C LYS A 34 -29.56 -9.56 9.32
N ASN A 35 -28.37 -9.13 9.69
CA ASN A 35 -27.26 -10.02 10.07
C ASN A 35 -27.34 -10.35 11.57
N ASN A 36 -27.64 -9.36 12.41
CA ASN A 36 -27.86 -9.56 13.83
C ASN A 36 -29.37 -9.71 14.07
N GLN A 37 -29.85 -10.94 14.15
CA GLN A 37 -31.28 -11.27 14.23
C GLN A 37 -31.95 -10.72 15.49
N GLU A 38 -31.26 -10.75 16.63
CA GLU A 38 -31.78 -10.39 17.94
C GLU A 38 -31.49 -8.94 18.32
N GLY A 39 -30.47 -8.32 17.73
CA GLY A 39 -30.04 -6.96 18.03
C GLY A 39 -30.85 -5.88 17.30
N SER A 40 -30.77 -4.65 17.79
CA SER A 40 -31.39 -3.47 17.18
C SER A 40 -30.65 -2.95 15.94
N ALA A 41 -29.37 -3.34 15.76
CA ALA A 41 -28.50 -2.93 14.65
C ALA A 41 -27.55 -4.06 14.25
N ASP A 42 -26.98 -3.95 13.05
CA ASP A 42 -25.96 -4.86 12.54
C ASP A 42 -24.53 -4.30 12.76
N PRO A 43 -23.50 -5.17 12.81
CA PRO A 43 -22.11 -4.73 12.75
C PRO A 43 -21.83 -3.92 11.48
N ILE A 44 -21.10 -2.81 11.61
CA ILE A 44 -20.90 -1.93 10.44
C ILE A 44 -20.10 -2.57 9.30
N ILE A 45 -19.36 -3.64 9.57
CA ILE A 45 -18.61 -4.41 8.55
C ILE A 45 -19.54 -4.97 7.46
N VAL A 46 -20.85 -5.10 7.69
CA VAL A 46 -21.80 -5.62 6.67
C VAL A 46 -22.15 -4.56 5.62
N HIS A 47 -21.88 -3.27 5.87
CA HIS A 47 -22.18 -2.20 4.94
C HIS A 47 -21.21 -2.18 3.76
N PRO A 48 -21.70 -1.99 2.53
CA PRO A 48 -20.87 -2.10 1.32
C PRO A 48 -19.72 -1.10 1.26
N ASP A 49 -19.92 0.13 1.73
CA ASP A 49 -18.89 1.18 1.79
C ASP A 49 -17.77 0.85 2.76
N ILE A 50 -18.10 0.33 3.95
CA ILE A 50 -17.13 -0.15 4.94
C ILE A 50 -16.33 -1.33 4.37
N ARG A 51 -17.01 -2.30 3.75
CA ARG A 51 -16.34 -3.46 3.12
C ARG A 51 -15.40 -3.03 2.02
N ARG A 52 -15.82 -2.11 1.14
CA ARG A 52 -14.96 -1.58 0.09
C ARG A 52 -13.73 -0.89 0.69
N SER A 53 -13.92 -0.01 1.67
CA SER A 53 -12.81 0.69 2.32
C SER A 53 -11.82 -0.27 2.98
N LEU A 54 -12.29 -1.32 3.67
CA LEU A 54 -11.41 -2.36 4.24
C LEU A 54 -10.68 -3.16 3.15
N MET A 55 -11.33 -3.46 2.04
CA MET A 55 -10.68 -4.17 0.91
C MET A 55 -9.62 -3.31 0.23
N ASP A 56 -9.87 -2.02 0.02
CA ASP A 56 -8.90 -1.08 -0.54
C ASP A 56 -7.66 -0.99 0.36
N GLN A 57 -7.86 -0.86 1.67
CA GLN A 57 -6.77 -0.84 2.65
C GLN A 57 -5.99 -2.17 2.66
N LYS A 58 -6.71 -3.31 2.68
CA LYS A 58 -6.09 -4.63 2.70
C LYS A 58 -5.26 -4.90 1.44
N SER A 59 -5.81 -4.60 0.27
CA SER A 59 -5.08 -4.79 -0.99
C SER A 59 -3.83 -3.93 -1.07
N PHE A 60 -3.91 -2.67 -0.62
CA PHE A 60 -2.73 -1.81 -0.53
C PHE A 60 -1.68 -2.38 0.44
N VAL A 61 -2.07 -2.73 1.65
CA VAL A 61 -1.14 -3.19 2.69
C VAL A 61 -0.42 -4.47 2.27
N GLU A 62 -1.13 -5.44 1.69
CA GLU A 62 -0.52 -6.68 1.22
C GLU A 62 0.43 -6.46 0.04
N GLY A 63 0.03 -5.64 -0.94
CA GLY A 63 0.88 -5.26 -2.06
C GLY A 63 2.11 -4.44 -1.63
N ALA A 64 1.93 -3.50 -0.71
CA ALA A 64 3.01 -2.68 -0.15
C ALA A 64 4.04 -3.53 0.61
N ARG A 65 3.57 -4.52 1.37
CA ARG A 65 4.41 -5.50 2.06
C ARG A 65 5.27 -6.28 1.07
N ALA A 66 4.64 -6.85 0.04
CA ALA A 66 5.35 -7.59 -0.99
C ALA A 66 6.39 -6.72 -1.70
N PHE A 67 6.02 -5.48 -2.06
CA PHE A 67 6.90 -4.53 -2.72
C PHE A 67 8.10 -4.12 -1.84
N THR A 68 7.85 -3.89 -0.55
CA THR A 68 8.91 -3.55 0.42
C THR A 68 9.91 -4.70 0.61
N PHE A 69 9.42 -5.93 0.76
CA PHE A 69 10.29 -7.11 0.92
C PHE A 69 11.05 -7.44 -0.35
N TRP A 70 10.44 -7.26 -1.52
CA TRP A 70 11.18 -7.38 -2.77
C TRP A 70 12.33 -6.34 -2.85
N GLY A 71 12.07 -5.08 -2.48
CA GLY A 71 13.10 -4.06 -2.39
C GLY A 71 14.22 -4.42 -1.39
N ALA A 72 13.87 -5.01 -0.25
CA ALA A 72 14.85 -5.49 0.74
C ALA A 72 15.70 -6.64 0.18
N GLN A 73 15.07 -7.60 -0.51
CA GLN A 73 15.76 -8.70 -1.18
C GLN A 73 16.77 -8.18 -2.22
N LEU A 74 16.40 -7.21 -3.04
CA LEU A 74 17.32 -6.60 -4.01
C LEU A 74 18.54 -5.94 -3.33
N ILE A 75 18.36 -5.34 -2.14
CA ILE A 75 19.48 -4.79 -1.34
C ILE A 75 20.39 -5.92 -0.87
N ASP A 76 19.86 -7.01 -0.35
CA ASP A 76 20.62 -8.15 0.12
C ASP A 76 21.40 -8.82 -1.03
N GLU A 77 20.79 -8.99 -2.19
CA GLU A 77 21.42 -9.53 -3.38
C GLU A 77 22.57 -8.65 -3.86
N THR A 78 22.38 -7.33 -3.85
CA THR A 78 23.44 -6.35 -4.19
C THR A 78 24.62 -6.46 -3.23
N SER A 79 24.37 -6.72 -1.95
CA SER A 79 25.42 -6.83 -0.92
C SER A 79 26.19 -8.14 -1.00
N ARG A 80 25.62 -9.20 -1.58
CA ARG A 80 26.22 -10.56 -1.69
C ARG A 80 26.93 -10.79 -3.01
N SER A 81 26.51 -10.14 -4.08
CA SER A 81 27.14 -10.19 -5.39
C SER A 81 28.10 -9.03 -5.54
N ASP A 82 29.14 -9.16 -6.39
CA ASP A 82 30.12 -8.08 -6.69
C ASP A 82 29.48 -6.82 -7.35
N GLY A 83 28.21 -6.56 -7.03
CA GLY A 83 27.59 -5.24 -7.01
C GLY A 83 26.95 -4.72 -8.30
N ASN A 84 26.96 -5.43 -9.44
CA ASN A 84 26.71 -4.73 -10.70
C ASN A 84 25.31 -4.84 -11.33
N SER A 85 24.48 -5.85 -11.06
CA SER A 85 23.19 -5.98 -11.77
C SER A 85 21.96 -5.55 -10.96
N THR A 86 21.88 -5.87 -9.67
CA THR A 86 20.72 -5.55 -8.83
C THR A 86 20.72 -4.11 -8.29
N ASN A 87 21.91 -3.48 -8.22
CA ASN A 87 22.07 -2.12 -7.68
C ASN A 87 21.32 -1.07 -8.51
N GLY A 88 21.26 -1.23 -9.83
CA GLY A 88 20.52 -0.30 -10.69
C GLY A 88 19.02 -0.39 -10.52
N LEU A 89 18.46 -1.60 -10.42
CA LEU A 89 17.03 -1.81 -10.24
C LEU A 89 16.55 -1.27 -8.89
N ILE A 90 17.22 -1.56 -7.77
CA ILE A 90 16.83 -1.00 -6.47
C ILE A 90 17.01 0.53 -6.43
N SER A 91 18.04 1.06 -7.12
CA SER A 91 18.21 2.50 -7.26
C SER A 91 17.03 3.17 -7.97
N LEU A 92 16.52 2.54 -9.05
CA LEU A 92 15.31 2.98 -9.76
C LEU A 92 14.06 2.94 -8.86
N LEU A 93 13.88 1.84 -8.10
CA LEU A 93 12.67 1.62 -7.30
C LEU A 93 12.63 2.43 -6.01
N THR A 94 13.76 2.86 -5.48
CA THR A 94 13.84 3.58 -4.18
C THR A 94 12.91 4.81 -4.11
N PRO A 95 12.92 5.75 -5.06
CA PRO A 95 12.01 6.89 -5.01
C PRO A 95 10.54 6.48 -5.18
N VAL A 96 10.26 5.41 -5.92
CA VAL A 96 8.90 4.86 -6.09
C VAL A 96 8.42 4.26 -4.76
N ILE A 97 9.24 3.43 -4.11
CA ILE A 97 8.92 2.83 -2.81
C ILE A 97 8.61 3.94 -1.79
N LYS A 98 9.49 4.94 -1.67
CA LYS A 98 9.28 6.03 -0.72
C LYS A 98 8.04 6.85 -1.06
N GLY A 99 7.90 7.32 -2.28
CA GLY A 99 6.81 8.20 -2.71
C GLY A 99 5.45 7.50 -2.63
N PHE A 100 5.32 6.36 -3.30
CA PHE A 100 4.05 5.63 -3.41
C PHE A 100 3.57 5.08 -2.05
N LEU A 101 4.46 4.44 -1.28
CA LEU A 101 4.05 3.82 -0.03
C LEU A 101 3.69 4.84 1.05
N THR A 102 4.30 6.02 1.05
CA THR A 102 3.97 7.06 2.03
C THR A 102 2.72 7.83 1.63
N ASP A 103 2.50 8.14 0.34
CA ASP A 103 1.27 8.80 -0.13
C ASP A 103 0.05 7.89 0.11
N LYS A 104 0.12 6.66 -0.37
CA LYS A 104 -0.98 5.70 -0.22
C LYS A 104 -1.15 5.24 1.23
N GLY A 105 -0.06 5.09 1.98
CA GLY A 105 -0.11 4.77 3.40
C GLY A 105 -0.89 5.83 4.19
N PHE A 106 -0.64 7.11 3.93
CA PHE A 106 -1.41 8.20 4.52
C PHE A 106 -2.91 8.12 4.13
N GLU A 107 -3.24 7.94 2.85
CA GLU A 107 -4.62 7.78 2.40
C GLU A 107 -5.33 6.62 3.14
N MET A 108 -4.65 5.49 3.34
CA MET A 108 -5.22 4.33 4.05
C MET A 108 -5.46 4.61 5.53
N THR A 109 -4.57 5.36 6.21
CA THR A 109 -4.82 5.76 7.60
C THR A 109 -6.03 6.68 7.73
N VAL A 110 -6.25 7.59 6.79
CA VAL A 110 -7.44 8.45 6.73
C VAL A 110 -8.72 7.61 6.52
N GLN A 111 -8.67 6.63 5.61
CA GLN A 111 -9.80 5.72 5.38
C GLN A 111 -10.10 4.87 6.63
N ALA A 112 -9.08 4.40 7.32
CA ALA A 112 -9.26 3.65 8.57
C ALA A 112 -9.89 4.52 9.66
N GLN A 113 -9.45 5.77 9.80
CA GLN A 113 -10.05 6.75 10.70
C GLN A 113 -11.53 7.00 10.35
N GLN A 114 -11.88 7.07 9.07
CA GLN A 114 -13.26 7.24 8.60
C GLN A 114 -14.18 6.11 9.04
N ILE A 115 -13.71 4.85 9.08
CA ILE A 115 -14.47 3.69 9.54
C ILE A 115 -14.93 3.84 10.99
N PHE A 116 -14.14 4.50 11.83
CA PHE A 116 -14.51 4.81 13.22
C PHE A 116 -15.59 5.89 13.34
N GLY A 117 -15.90 6.61 12.27
CA GLY A 117 -16.83 7.73 12.31
C GLY A 117 -16.38 8.79 13.32
N GLY A 118 -17.30 9.33 14.14
CA GLY A 118 -16.98 10.34 15.14
C GLY A 118 -15.93 9.89 16.16
N HIS A 119 -15.88 8.60 16.50
CA HIS A 119 -14.84 8.05 17.38
C HIS A 119 -13.44 8.18 16.78
N GLY A 120 -13.29 8.06 15.47
CA GLY A 120 -11.99 8.19 14.80
C GLY A 120 -11.40 9.59 14.90
N TYR A 121 -12.22 10.61 15.13
CA TYR A 121 -11.78 12.00 15.32
C TYR A 121 -11.33 12.27 16.76
N ILE A 122 -11.84 11.52 17.74
CA ILE A 122 -11.53 11.67 19.15
C ILE A 122 -10.16 11.05 19.44
N GLU A 123 -9.29 11.80 20.13
CA GLU A 123 -7.88 11.43 20.32
C GLU A 123 -7.70 10.15 21.15
N GLU A 124 -8.57 9.91 22.11
CA GLU A 124 -8.58 8.72 22.99
C GLU A 124 -8.73 7.40 22.22
N TRP A 125 -9.31 7.43 21.00
CA TRP A 125 -9.41 6.26 20.14
C TRP A 125 -8.12 5.96 19.34
N GLY A 126 -7.15 6.88 19.33
CA GLY A 126 -5.84 6.71 18.75
C GLY A 126 -5.75 6.78 17.22
N MET A 127 -6.87 6.78 16.49
CA MET A 127 -6.86 6.75 15.01
C MET A 127 -6.28 8.03 14.40
N SER A 128 -6.49 9.18 15.03
CA SER A 128 -5.92 10.47 14.60
C SER A 128 -4.39 10.47 14.67
N GLN A 129 -3.80 9.72 15.60
CA GLN A 129 -2.35 9.60 15.73
C GLN A 129 -1.72 8.86 14.53
N TYR A 130 -2.35 7.78 14.03
CA TYR A 130 -1.85 7.08 12.83
C TYR A 130 -1.85 7.99 11.60
N VAL A 131 -2.86 8.83 11.44
CA VAL A 131 -2.92 9.82 10.34
C VAL A 131 -1.78 10.83 10.46
N ARG A 132 -1.52 11.37 11.65
CA ARG A 132 -0.43 12.32 11.89
C ARG A 132 0.94 11.70 11.66
N ASP A 133 1.15 10.49 12.17
CA ASP A 133 2.43 9.77 12.04
C ASP A 133 2.71 9.35 10.58
N ALA A 134 1.68 8.98 9.83
CA ALA A 134 1.82 8.71 8.41
C ALA A 134 2.16 9.97 7.60
N ARG A 135 1.65 11.14 8.00
CA ARG A 135 1.83 12.40 7.26
C ARG A 135 3.27 12.86 7.18
N ILE A 136 4.06 12.71 8.24
CA ILE A 136 5.46 13.15 8.24
C ILE A 136 6.31 12.37 7.24
N ALA A 137 5.99 11.10 6.99
CA ALA A 137 6.73 10.26 6.06
C ALA A 137 6.70 10.76 4.60
N MET A 138 5.66 11.53 4.22
CA MET A 138 5.56 12.15 2.90
C MET A 138 6.46 13.38 2.75
N ILE A 139 6.88 13.99 3.87
CA ILE A 139 7.51 15.32 3.91
C ILE A 139 9.02 15.24 4.09
N TYR A 140 9.49 14.42 5.02
CA TYR A 140 10.90 14.38 5.38
C TYR A 140 11.72 13.39 4.54
N GLU A 141 13.03 13.40 4.69
CA GLU A 141 13.98 12.56 3.93
C GLU A 141 13.82 12.70 2.40
N GLY A 142 13.57 13.93 1.96
CA GLY A 142 13.18 14.26 0.60
C GLY A 142 11.67 14.10 0.41
N ALA A 143 10.94 15.23 0.36
CA ALA A 143 9.51 15.23 0.12
C ALA A 143 9.14 14.47 -1.15
N ASN A 144 7.91 13.95 -1.25
CA ASN A 144 7.50 13.09 -2.36
C ASN A 144 7.62 13.75 -3.74
N GLY A 145 7.48 15.08 -3.83
CA GLY A 145 7.82 15.82 -5.05
C GLY A 145 9.31 15.73 -5.43
N ILE A 146 10.21 15.68 -4.45
CA ILE A 146 11.65 15.46 -4.69
C ILE A 146 11.91 14.02 -5.15
N GLN A 147 11.18 13.05 -4.61
CA GLN A 147 11.27 11.66 -5.09
C GLN A 147 10.82 11.54 -6.55
N ALA A 148 9.76 12.25 -6.93
CA ALA A 148 9.30 12.30 -8.32
C ALA A 148 10.34 12.95 -9.25
N LEU A 149 10.96 14.05 -8.84
CA LEU A 149 12.05 14.69 -9.58
C LEU A 149 13.28 13.78 -9.70
N ASP A 150 13.64 13.07 -8.64
CA ASP A 150 14.73 12.10 -8.66
C ASP A 150 14.44 10.95 -9.64
N LEU A 151 13.23 10.41 -9.62
CA LEU A 151 12.81 9.36 -10.55
C LEU A 151 12.95 9.83 -12.01
N VAL A 152 12.30 10.94 -12.34
CA VAL A 152 12.22 11.39 -13.75
C VAL A 152 13.55 11.98 -14.22
N GLY A 153 14.21 12.80 -13.40
CA GLY A 153 15.40 13.54 -13.79
C GLY A 153 16.70 12.73 -13.73
N ARG A 154 16.77 11.70 -12.88
CA ARG A 154 18.01 10.94 -12.66
C ARG A 154 17.88 9.45 -12.92
N LYS A 155 16.85 8.81 -12.34
CA LYS A 155 16.75 7.33 -12.34
C LYS A 155 16.31 6.76 -13.68
N LEU A 156 15.29 7.36 -14.30
CA LEU A 156 14.82 6.89 -15.61
C LEU A 156 15.88 7.02 -16.71
N PRO A 157 16.61 8.16 -16.88
CA PRO A 157 17.63 8.27 -17.91
C PRO A 157 18.97 7.59 -17.56
N GLN A 158 19.13 7.11 -16.33
CA GLN A 158 20.41 6.52 -15.88
C GLN A 158 20.85 5.37 -16.79
N ASP A 159 22.13 5.37 -17.18
CA ASP A 159 22.74 4.39 -18.08
C ASP A 159 21.91 4.20 -19.39
N ASN A 160 21.49 5.32 -19.98
CA ASN A 160 20.64 5.34 -21.18
C ASN A 160 19.31 4.58 -21.02
N GLY A 161 18.72 4.62 -19.83
CA GLY A 161 17.44 3.95 -19.55
C GLY A 161 17.57 2.44 -19.29
N LYS A 162 18.75 1.92 -19.06
CA LYS A 162 19.01 0.49 -18.85
C LYS A 162 18.08 -0.11 -17.79
N TYR A 163 17.99 0.51 -16.64
CA TYR A 163 17.26 -0.07 -15.48
C TYR A 163 15.75 -0.06 -15.65
N ILE A 164 15.18 0.94 -16.32
CA ILE A 164 13.75 0.91 -16.62
C ILE A 164 13.43 -0.15 -17.70
N LEU A 165 14.33 -0.36 -18.67
CA LEU A 165 14.16 -1.43 -19.65
C LEU A 165 14.29 -2.82 -19.01
N GLU A 166 15.20 -3.00 -18.05
CA GLU A 166 15.30 -4.23 -17.24
C GLU A 166 14.01 -4.48 -16.45
N PHE A 167 13.44 -3.44 -15.83
CA PHE A 167 12.17 -3.55 -15.13
C PHE A 167 11.02 -3.98 -16.08
N PHE A 168 10.92 -3.37 -17.25
CA PHE A 168 9.91 -3.76 -18.23
C PHE A 168 10.13 -5.20 -18.76
N ALA A 169 11.37 -5.63 -18.89
CA ALA A 169 11.67 -7.01 -19.27
C ALA A 169 11.21 -8.03 -18.19
N LEU A 170 11.35 -7.69 -16.89
CA LEU A 170 10.80 -8.50 -15.80
C LEU A 170 9.28 -8.61 -15.87
N LEU A 171 8.57 -7.50 -16.14
CA LEU A 171 7.13 -7.52 -16.30
C LEU A 171 6.69 -8.35 -17.51
N ALA A 172 7.34 -8.16 -18.65
CA ALA A 172 7.04 -8.92 -19.87
C ALA A 172 7.26 -10.43 -19.67
N LYS A 173 8.32 -10.82 -18.97
CA LYS A 173 8.59 -12.20 -18.60
C LYS A 173 7.48 -12.77 -17.72
N PHE A 174 7.09 -12.03 -16.67
CA PHE A 174 6.01 -12.44 -15.76
C PHE A 174 4.68 -12.64 -16.51
N ILE A 175 4.31 -11.70 -17.39
CA ILE A 175 3.09 -11.80 -18.22
C ILE A 175 3.13 -13.07 -19.05
N LYS A 176 4.23 -13.30 -19.76
CA LYS A 176 4.39 -14.48 -20.63
C LYS A 176 4.31 -15.80 -19.87
N GLU A 177 4.92 -15.87 -18.69
CA GLU A 177 4.92 -17.09 -17.86
C GLU A 177 3.52 -17.40 -17.28
N ASN A 178 2.64 -16.40 -17.17
CA ASN A 178 1.30 -16.53 -16.58
C ASN A 178 0.15 -16.42 -17.60
N GLU A 179 0.43 -16.30 -18.89
CA GLU A 179 -0.60 -16.16 -19.96
C GLU A 179 -1.61 -17.31 -20.01
N ASN A 180 -1.21 -18.51 -19.60
CA ASN A 180 -2.03 -19.73 -19.67
C ASN A 180 -2.50 -20.22 -18.30
N GLN A 181 -2.38 -19.41 -17.25
CA GLN A 181 -2.91 -19.77 -15.94
C GLN A 181 -4.40 -19.47 -15.86
N ASP A 182 -5.21 -20.53 -15.86
CA ASP A 182 -6.65 -20.45 -15.57
C ASP A 182 -6.89 -19.94 -14.15
N GLY A 183 -7.51 -18.81 -14.00
CA GLY A 183 -8.01 -18.28 -12.74
C GLY A 183 -7.35 -16.97 -12.31
N ASN A 184 -7.84 -16.30 -11.43
CA ASN A 184 -7.54 -15.16 -10.55
C ASN A 184 -6.53 -14.06 -10.97
N PHE A 185 -5.72 -14.22 -12.04
CA PHE A 185 -4.83 -13.19 -12.56
C PHE A 185 -5.44 -12.49 -13.76
N GLN A 186 -5.95 -11.27 -13.55
CA GLN A 186 -6.34 -10.40 -14.66
C GLN A 186 -5.07 -9.74 -15.23
N LEU A 187 -4.33 -10.47 -16.05
CA LEU A 187 -3.13 -9.97 -16.75
C LEU A 187 -3.41 -8.77 -17.66
N ASP A 188 -4.67 -8.52 -18.00
CA ASP A 188 -5.08 -7.41 -18.85
C ASP A 188 -4.70 -6.04 -18.27
N PHE A 189 -4.57 -5.91 -16.95
CA PHE A 189 -4.06 -4.70 -16.31
C PHE A 189 -2.56 -4.44 -16.53
N LEU A 190 -1.80 -5.46 -16.94
CA LEU A 190 -0.36 -5.37 -17.16
C LEU A 190 0.01 -5.23 -18.63
N LYS A 191 -0.96 -5.33 -19.53
CA LYS A 191 -0.75 -5.13 -20.97
C LYS A 191 -0.76 -3.63 -21.28
N PRO A 192 0.18 -3.11 -22.10
CA PRO A 192 0.22 -1.71 -22.49
C PRO A 192 -0.97 -1.30 -23.35
#